data_dd3155dbe9ec12f28fbb9bb35a5b7060
#
_entry.id   dd3155dbe9ec12f28fbb9bb35a5b7060
#
_cell.length_a   1.000
_cell.length_b   1.000
_cell.length_c   1.000
_cell.angle_alpha   90.00
_cell.angle_beta   90.00
_cell.angle_gamma   90.00
#
_symmetry.space_group_name_H-M   'P 1'
#
loop_
_entity.id
_entity.type
_entity.pdbx_description
1 polymer ?
#
loop_
_entity_poly.entity_id
_entity_poly.type
_entity_poly.pdbx_seq_one_letter_code
_entity_poly.pdbx_strand_id
1 'polypeptide(L)' 'MTMRQVKDPDGRVWKCRPEGEEVPGRDVKLVCTTTGVQQAVEVKVSWQWAKMAEKGLARMILAAVR' A
#
# COMPACT_ATOMS: atom_id res chain seq x y z
N MET A 1 7.79 13.34 1.81
CA MET A 1 6.96 12.23 2.30
C MET A 1 6.01 11.80 1.20
N THR A 2 6.03 10.55 0.84
CA THR A 2 5.30 10.05 -0.32
C THR A 2 4.07 9.28 0.15
N MET A 3 2.89 9.73 -0.28
CA MET A 3 1.65 9.01 -0.06
C MET A 3 1.04 8.69 -1.42
N ARG A 4 0.57 7.49 -1.60
CA ARG A 4 -0.02 7.07 -2.86
C ARG A 4 -1.44 6.56 -2.64
N GLN A 5 -2.33 6.90 -3.56
CA GLN A 5 -3.68 6.37 -3.58
C GLN A 5 -3.75 5.23 -4.58
N VAL A 6 -4.37 4.13 -4.15
CA VAL A 6 -4.52 2.94 -4.98
C VAL A 6 -6.00 2.55 -4.99
N LYS A 7 -6.56 2.39 -6.17
CA LYS A 7 -7.95 1.95 -6.33
C LYS A 7 -7.98 0.43 -6.55
N ASP A 8 -8.74 -0.27 -5.72
CA ASP A 8 -8.86 -1.72 -5.84
C ASP A 8 -9.96 -2.11 -6.84
N PRO A 9 -10.07 -3.41 -7.21
CA PRO A 9 -11.11 -3.86 -8.13
C PRO A 9 -12.53 -3.63 -7.63
N ASP A 10 -12.72 -3.50 -6.34
CA ASP A 10 -14.04 -3.25 -5.74
C ASP A 10 -14.40 -1.76 -5.75
N GLY A 11 -13.50 -0.92 -6.24
CA GLY A 11 -13.75 0.51 -6.33
C GLY A 11 -13.34 1.31 -5.09
N ARG A 12 -12.76 0.67 -4.09
CA ARG A 12 -12.27 1.37 -2.90
C ARG A 12 -10.95 2.06 -3.19
N VAL A 13 -10.79 3.25 -2.64
CA VAL A 13 -9.52 3.98 -2.76
C VAL A 13 -8.74 3.80 -1.47
N TRP A 14 -7.56 3.22 -1.59
CA TRP A 14 -6.65 3.01 -0.47
C TRP A 14 -5.59 4.09 -0.44
N LYS A 15 -5.32 4.61 0.72
CA LYS A 15 -4.22 5.55 0.93
C LYS A 15 -3.06 4.77 1.54
N CYS A 16 -1.97 4.70 0.79
CA CYS A 16 -0.79 3.93 1.20
C CYS A 16 0.34 4.90 1.54
N ARG A 17 0.97 4.68 2.69
CA ARG A 17 2.12 5.48 3.11
C ARG A 17 3.18 4.55 3.68
N PRO A 18 4.47 4.90 3.51
CA PRO A 18 5.54 4.10 4.11
C PRO A 18 5.58 4.32 5.62
N GLU A 19 5.88 3.26 6.35
CA GLU A 19 6.16 3.34 7.77
C GLU A 19 7.67 3.39 7.97
N GLY A 20 8.11 4.42 8.68
CA GLY A 20 9.54 4.62 8.92
C GLY A 20 10.28 5.19 7.73
N GLU A 21 11.59 5.03 7.71
CA GLU A 21 12.44 5.56 6.66
C GLU A 21 12.47 4.64 5.45
N GLU A 22 12.41 5.24 4.26
CA GLU A 22 12.61 4.51 3.02
C GLU A 22 14.11 4.44 2.74
N VAL A 23 14.65 3.23 2.78
CA VAL A 23 16.07 2.99 2.49
C VAL A 23 16.17 2.26 1.15
N PRO A 24 16.89 2.83 0.16
CA PRO A 24 17.08 2.14 -1.11
C PRO A 24 17.68 0.76 -0.92
N GLY A 25 17.14 -0.22 -1.66
CA GLY A 25 17.57 -1.59 -1.58
C GLY A 25 16.92 -2.43 -0.49
N ARG A 26 16.10 -1.83 0.36
CA ARG A 26 15.38 -2.55 1.42
C ARG A 26 13.87 -2.50 1.20
N ASP A 27 13.20 -3.57 1.62
CA ASP A 27 11.74 -3.59 1.55
C ASP A 27 11.14 -2.52 2.46
N VAL A 28 9.99 -2.02 2.05
CA VAL A 28 9.26 -0.97 2.75
C VAL A 28 7.95 -1.54 3.28
N LYS A 29 7.61 -1.19 4.50
CA LYS A 29 6.33 -1.55 5.07
C LYS A 29 5.35 -0.41 4.78
N LEU A 30 4.32 -0.71 4.02
CA LEU A 30 3.27 0.26 3.72
C LEU A 30 2.11 0.10 4.67
N VAL A 31 1.61 1.22 5.16
CA VAL A 31 0.38 1.26 5.94
C VAL A 31 -0.70 1.80 5.02
N CYS A 32 -1.71 0.98 4.77
CA CYS A 32 -2.79 1.28 3.85
C CYS A 32 -4.11 1.43 4.59
N THR A 33 -4.82 2.52 4.32
CA THR A 33 -6.11 2.81 4.95
C THR A 33 -7.15 3.12 3.89
N THR A 34 -8.41 2.79 4.18
CA THR A 34 -9.54 3.12 3.31
C THR A 34 -10.78 3.40 4.12
N THR A 35 -11.75 4.07 3.51
CA THR A 35 -13.03 4.36 4.14
C THR A 35 -13.80 3.06 4.40
N GLY A 36 -14.38 2.93 5.59
CA GLY A 36 -15.15 1.75 5.94
C GLY A 36 -14.36 0.62 6.58
N VAL A 37 -13.02 0.72 6.59
CA VAL A 37 -12.16 -0.23 7.28
C VAL A 37 -11.48 0.49 8.42
N GLN A 38 -11.73 0.04 9.64
CA GLN A 38 -11.21 0.73 10.82
C GLN A 38 -9.74 0.48 11.08
N GLN A 39 -9.25 -0.68 10.67
CA GLN A 39 -7.86 -1.06 10.91
C GLN A 39 -7.03 -0.85 9.66
N ALA A 40 -5.85 -0.27 9.84
CA ALA A 40 -4.90 -0.14 8.75
C ALA A 40 -4.35 -1.51 8.35
N VAL A 41 -4.13 -1.68 7.05
CA VAL A 41 -3.54 -2.90 6.50
C VAL A 41 -2.06 -2.64 6.24
N GLU A 42 -1.21 -3.52 6.72
CA GLU A 42 0.22 -3.42 6.51
C GLU A 42 0.66 -4.36 5.40
N VAL A 43 1.41 -3.85 4.45
CA VAL A 43 1.90 -4.61 3.30
C VAL A 43 3.40 -4.36 3.15
N LYS A 44 4.16 -5.44 3.01
CA LYS A 44 5.59 -5.34 2.76
C LYS A 44 5.84 -5.34 1.25
N VAL A 45 6.49 -4.30 0.75
CA VAL A 45 6.73 -4.11 -0.68
C VAL A 45 8.18 -3.72 -0.93
N SER A 46 8.57 -3.78 -2.21
CA SER A 46 9.89 -3.29 -2.63
C SER A 46 10.01 -1.78 -2.37
N TRP A 47 11.24 -1.31 -2.16
CA TRP A 47 11.51 0.12 -2.04
C TRP A 47 11.09 0.92 -3.28
N GLN A 48 10.89 0.24 -4.41
CA GLN A 48 10.41 0.85 -5.64
C GLN A 48 8.88 0.85 -5.76
N TRP A 49 8.19 0.68 -4.66
CA TRP A 49 6.73 0.56 -4.65
C TRP A 49 6.01 1.74 -5.31
N ALA A 50 6.59 2.94 -5.28
CA ALA A 50 5.98 4.10 -5.91
C ALA A 50 5.92 3.97 -7.44
N LYS A 51 6.76 3.10 -8.02
CA LYS A 51 6.79 2.82 -9.45
C LYS A 51 5.99 1.58 -9.82
N MET A 52 5.46 0.86 -8.85
CA MET A 52 4.68 -0.34 -9.11
C MET A 52 3.34 0.00 -9.76
N ALA A 53 2.85 -0.92 -10.59
CA ALA A 53 1.53 -0.77 -11.17
C ALA A 53 0.46 -0.75 -10.07
N GLU A 54 -0.54 0.10 -10.23
CA GLU A 54 -1.63 0.22 -9.27
C GLU A 54 -2.33 -1.11 -9.03
N LYS A 55 -2.55 -1.89 -10.09
CA LYS A 55 -3.19 -3.20 -9.99
C LYS A 55 -2.39 -4.17 -9.12
N GLY A 56 -1.07 -4.13 -9.23
CA GLY A 56 -0.20 -4.97 -8.42
C GLY A 56 -0.28 -4.64 -6.94
N LEU A 57 -0.24 -3.35 -6.61
CA LEU A 57 -0.40 -2.91 -5.22
C LEU A 57 -1.79 -3.26 -4.68
N ALA A 58 -2.83 -3.05 -5.47
CA ALA A 58 -4.19 -3.37 -5.05
C ALA A 58 -4.33 -4.84 -4.69
N ARG A 59 -3.74 -5.74 -5.49
CA ARG A 59 -3.76 -7.17 -5.20
C ARG A 59 -3.06 -7.50 -3.89
N MET A 60 -1.93 -6.87 -3.63
CA MET A 60 -1.20 -7.10 -2.39
C MET A 60 -2.02 -6.64 -1.18
N ILE A 61 -2.68 -5.49 -1.28
CA ILE A 61 -3.54 -4.98 -0.23
C ILE A 61 -4.71 -5.94 0.03
N LEU A 62 -5.38 -6.39 -1.03
CA LEU A 62 -6.50 -7.31 -0.90
C LEU A 62 -6.08 -8.65 -0.29
N ALA A 63 -4.91 -9.15 -0.66
CA ALA A 63 -4.38 -10.38 -0.08
C ALA A 63 -4.12 -10.21 1.42
N ALA A 64 -3.69 -9.05 1.86
CA ALA A 64 -3.42 -8.76 3.26
C ALA A 64 -4.71 -8.57 4.08
N VAL A 65 -5.79 -8.12 3.43
CA VAL A 65 -7.10 -7.93 4.08
C VAL A 65 -7.78 -9.27 4.37
N ARG A 66 -7.52 -10.25 3.55
CA ARG A 66 -8.16 -11.57 3.68
C ARG A 66 -7.52 -12.42 4.81
#